data_eeb5f29174bab616ce534e518f442531
#
_entry.id   eeb5f29174bab616ce534e518f442531
#
_cell.length_a   1.000
_cell.length_b   1.000
_cell.length_c   1.000
_cell.angle_alpha   90.00
_cell.angle_beta   90.00
_cell.angle_gamma   90.00
#
_symmetry.space_group_name_H-M   'P 1'
#
loop_
_entity.id
_entity.type
_entity.pdbx_description
1 polymer ?
#
loop_
_entity_poly.entity_id
_entity_poly.type
_entity_poly.pdbx_seq_one_letter_code
_entity_poly.pdbx_strand_id
1 'polypeptide(L)'
;MIRRPPRSTLLASSAASDVYKRQVSETRATELQISTVVDFRSVALMATITILFVTLMGLIGYINDEMQRRSKEIAIRKVNGAEASSILLLLSKDIFWTSMPAVCIGTLGAWYLGALWTDQFSETAEFPIYYYILIAFVSLLFIIGCVVIKTWRIANDNPVNSIKSE
;
A
#
# COMPACT_ATOMS: atom_id res chain seq x y z
N MET A 1 24.43 72.28 1.06
CA MET A 1 24.72 71.53 -0.20
C MET A 1 24.69 70.04 0.08
N ILE A 2 23.64 69.39 -0.27
CA ILE A 2 23.52 67.88 -0.12
C ILE A 2 24.24 67.31 -1.30
N ARG A 3 25.38 66.60 -1.06
CA ARG A 3 26.11 65.92 -2.09
C ARG A 3 25.27 64.69 -2.53
N ARG A 4 24.94 64.60 -3.82
CA ARG A 4 24.31 63.41 -4.38
C ARG A 4 25.28 62.19 -4.25
N PRO A 5 24.81 61.04 -3.79
CA PRO A 5 25.67 59.85 -3.68
C PRO A 5 26.23 59.48 -5.06
N PRO A 6 27.44 58.93 -5.14
CA PRO A 6 28.05 58.54 -6.42
C PRO A 6 27.22 57.46 -7.11
N ARG A 7 27.09 57.52 -8.45
CA ARG A 7 26.32 56.62 -9.28
C ARG A 7 26.66 55.12 -9.04
N SER A 8 27.89 54.82 -8.66
CA SER A 8 28.36 53.49 -8.37
C SER A 8 27.67 52.85 -7.14
N THR A 9 27.33 53.62 -6.13
CA THR A 9 26.63 53.12 -4.92
C THR A 9 25.16 52.82 -5.20
N LEU A 10 24.52 53.57 -6.08
CA LEU A 10 23.14 53.34 -6.49
C LEU A 10 23.02 52.05 -7.34
N LEU A 11 23.97 51.79 -8.24
CA LEU A 11 24.00 50.55 -9.04
C LEU A 11 24.29 49.32 -8.18
N ALA A 12 25.20 49.44 -7.21
CA ALA A 12 25.48 48.35 -6.28
C ALA A 12 24.28 48.02 -5.37
N SER A 13 23.53 49.04 -4.94
CA SER A 13 22.30 48.86 -4.15
C SER A 13 21.18 48.22 -4.95
N SER A 14 21.02 48.57 -6.24
CA SER A 14 20.04 47.98 -7.12
C SER A 14 20.36 46.49 -7.39
N ALA A 15 21.62 46.18 -7.70
CA ALA A 15 22.06 44.80 -7.92
C ALA A 15 21.88 43.94 -6.67
N ALA A 16 22.18 44.43 -5.50
CA ALA A 16 21.94 43.74 -4.23
C ALA A 16 20.44 43.48 -3.98
N SER A 17 19.57 44.44 -4.30
CA SER A 17 18.12 44.28 -4.21
C SER A 17 17.59 43.23 -5.18
N ASP A 18 18.13 43.15 -6.39
CA ASP A 18 17.69 42.18 -7.38
C ASP A 18 18.15 40.74 -7.04
N VAL A 19 19.37 40.62 -6.51
CA VAL A 19 19.86 39.34 -5.97
C VAL A 19 18.99 38.87 -4.79
N TYR A 20 18.68 39.77 -3.86
CA TYR A 20 17.82 39.45 -2.73
C TYR A 20 16.41 39.00 -3.18
N LYS A 21 15.80 39.71 -4.14
CA LYS A 21 14.49 39.34 -4.68
C LYS A 21 14.50 37.97 -5.36
N ARG A 22 15.54 37.65 -6.14
CA ARG A 22 15.72 36.33 -6.75
C ARG A 22 15.81 35.26 -5.67
N GLN A 23 16.64 35.47 -4.65
CA GLN A 23 16.83 34.48 -3.60
C GLN A 23 15.54 34.24 -2.80
N VAL A 24 14.75 35.29 -2.52
CA VAL A 24 13.44 35.16 -1.88
C VAL A 24 12.43 34.47 -2.77
N SER A 25 12.46 34.68 -4.11
CA SER A 25 11.55 33.99 -5.01
C SER A 25 11.90 32.51 -5.16
N GLU A 26 13.18 32.17 -5.20
CA GLU A 26 13.66 30.77 -5.25
C GLU A 26 13.32 30.00 -3.95
N THR A 27 13.53 30.62 -2.78
CA THR A 27 13.14 30.01 -1.50
C THR A 27 11.64 29.78 -1.42
N ARG A 28 10.81 30.72 -1.82
CA ARG A 28 9.35 30.55 -1.86
C ARG A 28 8.91 29.46 -2.83
N ALA A 29 9.52 29.39 -4.01
CA ALA A 29 9.23 28.33 -4.97
C ALA A 29 9.58 26.95 -4.41
N THR A 30 10.72 26.84 -3.73
CA THR A 30 11.15 25.59 -3.06
C THR A 30 10.21 25.22 -1.92
N GLU A 31 9.80 26.18 -1.08
CA GLU A 31 8.84 25.93 -0.01
C GLU A 31 7.47 25.45 -0.53
N LEU A 32 6.98 26.05 -1.62
CA LEU A 32 5.74 25.62 -2.27
C LEU A 32 5.85 24.20 -2.84
N GLN A 33 6.97 23.86 -3.46
CA GLN A 33 7.21 22.52 -3.96
C GLN A 33 7.25 21.50 -2.81
N ILE A 34 7.95 21.79 -1.73
CA ILE A 34 8.03 20.93 -0.55
C ILE A 34 6.65 20.72 0.07
N SER A 35 5.86 21.80 0.24
CA SER A 35 4.51 21.69 0.80
C SER A 35 3.61 20.81 -0.07
N THR A 36 3.66 20.98 -1.39
CA THR A 36 2.88 20.16 -2.33
C THR A 36 3.25 18.68 -2.24
N VAL A 37 4.54 18.36 -2.14
CA VAL A 37 5.01 16.96 -1.98
C VAL A 37 4.56 16.37 -0.65
N VAL A 38 4.61 17.14 0.44
CA VAL A 38 4.16 16.69 1.77
C VAL A 38 2.65 16.44 1.77
N ASP A 39 1.88 17.34 1.16
CA ASP A 39 0.42 17.21 1.04
C ASP A 39 0.05 15.99 0.20
N PHE A 40 0.70 15.80 -0.95
CA PHE A 40 0.50 14.62 -1.79
C PHE A 40 0.82 13.33 -1.03
N ARG A 41 1.92 13.29 -0.28
CA ARG A 41 2.30 12.14 0.55
C ARG A 41 1.23 11.83 1.60
N SER A 42 0.68 12.84 2.25
CA SER A 42 -0.35 12.65 3.28
C SER A 42 -1.65 12.08 2.70
N VAL A 43 -2.09 12.59 1.55
CA VAL A 43 -3.26 12.09 0.81
C VAL A 43 -3.03 10.65 0.34
N ALA A 44 -1.85 10.35 -0.21
CA ALA A 44 -1.49 9.01 -0.64
C ALA A 44 -1.48 8.00 0.53
N LEU A 45 -0.95 8.38 1.69
CA LEU A 45 -0.98 7.55 2.89
C LEU A 45 -2.42 7.29 3.38
N MET A 46 -3.25 8.32 3.43
CA MET A 46 -4.67 8.18 3.80
C MET A 46 -5.42 7.24 2.85
N ALA A 47 -5.22 7.41 1.54
CA ALA A 47 -5.80 6.54 0.53
C ALA A 47 -5.33 5.09 0.68
N THR A 48 -4.03 4.88 0.91
CA THR A 48 -3.44 3.54 1.12
C THR A 48 -4.03 2.85 2.35
N ILE A 49 -4.16 3.56 3.48
CA ILE A 49 -4.76 3.02 4.70
C ILE A 49 -6.22 2.65 4.46
N THR A 50 -6.98 3.51 3.76
CA THR A 50 -8.39 3.24 3.44
C THR A 50 -8.54 2.00 2.55
N ILE A 51 -7.72 1.89 1.49
CA ILE A 51 -7.72 0.72 0.59
C ILE A 51 -7.34 -0.54 1.36
N LEU A 52 -6.32 -0.47 2.23
CA LEU A 52 -5.91 -1.60 3.07
C LEU A 52 -7.08 -2.07 3.96
N PHE A 53 -7.78 -1.14 4.59
CA PHE A 53 -8.92 -1.47 5.46
C PHE A 53 -10.06 -2.13 4.68
N VAL A 54 -10.44 -1.58 3.52
CA VAL A 54 -11.46 -2.17 2.66
C VAL A 54 -11.05 -3.56 2.17
N THR A 55 -9.78 -3.73 1.78
CA THR A 55 -9.25 -5.02 1.34
C THR A 55 -9.29 -6.08 2.47
N LEU A 56 -8.95 -5.68 3.70
CA LEU A 56 -9.06 -6.56 4.87
C LEU A 56 -10.49 -7.01 5.13
N MET A 57 -11.44 -6.08 5.08
CA MET A 57 -12.87 -6.41 5.25
C MET A 57 -13.36 -7.37 4.16
N GLY A 58 -12.97 -7.11 2.91
CA GLY A 58 -13.27 -8.00 1.78
C GLY A 58 -12.65 -9.39 1.92
N LEU A 59 -11.41 -9.47 2.36
CA LEU A 59 -10.71 -10.74 2.58
C LEU A 59 -11.37 -11.57 3.70
N ILE A 60 -11.77 -10.94 4.80
CA ILE A 60 -12.49 -11.60 5.88
C ILE A 60 -13.83 -12.15 5.38
N GLY A 61 -14.58 -11.36 4.59
CA GLY A 61 -15.84 -11.79 3.97
C GLY A 61 -15.63 -12.98 3.05
N TYR A 62 -14.63 -12.93 2.17
CA TYR A 62 -14.28 -14.00 1.26
C TYR A 62 -13.92 -15.31 1.99
N ILE A 63 -13.09 -15.24 3.03
CA ILE A 63 -12.72 -16.41 3.82
C ILE A 63 -13.95 -17.04 4.49
N ASN A 64 -14.85 -16.21 5.04
CA ASN A 64 -16.07 -16.70 5.67
C ASN A 64 -16.99 -17.43 4.65
N ASP A 65 -17.17 -16.86 3.46
CA ASP A 65 -17.98 -17.48 2.39
C ASP A 65 -17.35 -18.81 1.92
N GLU A 66 -16.05 -18.84 1.71
CA GLU A 66 -15.33 -20.06 1.29
C GLU A 66 -15.41 -21.16 2.36
N MET A 67 -15.31 -20.79 3.64
CA MET A 67 -15.49 -21.74 4.76
C MET A 67 -16.91 -22.32 4.80
N GLN A 68 -17.94 -21.51 4.57
CA GLN A 68 -19.32 -21.97 4.52
C GLN A 68 -19.55 -22.93 3.35
N ARG A 69 -19.02 -22.63 2.17
CA ARG A 69 -19.12 -23.50 0.98
C ARG A 69 -18.48 -24.87 1.21
N ARG A 70 -17.36 -24.90 1.93
CA ARG A 70 -16.61 -26.15 2.20
C ARG A 70 -16.93 -26.79 3.54
N SER A 71 -17.88 -26.24 4.29
CA SER A 71 -18.21 -26.73 5.64
C SER A 71 -18.55 -28.21 5.70
N LYS A 72 -19.29 -28.73 4.70
CA LYS A 72 -19.62 -30.16 4.59
C LYS A 72 -18.39 -31.03 4.36
N GLU A 73 -17.49 -30.64 3.45
CA GLU A 73 -16.24 -31.35 3.18
C GLU A 73 -15.34 -31.37 4.42
N ILE A 74 -15.21 -30.24 5.08
CA ILE A 74 -14.45 -30.09 6.32
C ILE A 74 -15.03 -30.98 7.43
N ALA A 75 -16.36 -31.01 7.58
CA ALA A 75 -17.03 -31.83 8.57
C ALA A 75 -16.79 -33.32 8.32
N ILE A 76 -16.91 -33.81 7.08
CA ILE A 76 -16.65 -35.21 6.71
C ILE A 76 -15.20 -35.59 7.02
N ARG A 77 -14.23 -34.72 6.70
CA ARG A 77 -12.82 -34.99 7.00
C ARG A 77 -12.55 -35.00 8.51
N LYS A 78 -13.20 -34.10 9.28
CA LYS A 78 -13.06 -34.05 10.73
C LYS A 78 -13.63 -35.29 11.42
N VAL A 79 -14.74 -35.83 10.92
CA VAL A 79 -15.33 -37.11 11.41
C VAL A 79 -14.39 -38.29 11.09
N ASN A 80 -13.69 -38.25 9.95
CA ASN A 80 -12.69 -39.26 9.57
C ASN A 80 -11.32 -39.07 10.27
N GLY A 81 -11.23 -38.18 11.27
CA GLY A 81 -10.02 -38.00 12.10
C GLY A 81 -8.96 -37.11 11.46
N ALA A 82 -9.30 -36.27 10.48
CA ALA A 82 -8.34 -35.33 9.91
C ALA A 82 -7.97 -34.25 10.93
N GLU A 83 -6.68 -34.01 11.08
CA GLU A 83 -6.16 -32.94 11.94
C GLU A 83 -6.49 -31.56 11.37
N ALA A 84 -6.69 -30.58 12.27
CA ALA A 84 -6.94 -29.19 11.91
C ALA A 84 -5.84 -28.61 11.01
N SER A 85 -4.60 -29.04 11.19
CA SER A 85 -3.44 -28.68 10.38
C SER A 85 -3.59 -29.07 8.89
N SER A 86 -4.16 -30.25 8.60
CA SER A 86 -4.40 -30.71 7.24
C SER A 86 -5.47 -29.87 6.52
N ILE A 87 -6.52 -29.46 7.24
CA ILE A 87 -7.58 -28.60 6.72
C ILE A 87 -7.03 -27.19 6.44
N LEU A 88 -6.21 -26.66 7.37
CA LEU A 88 -5.52 -25.38 7.22
C LEU A 88 -4.64 -25.34 5.96
N LEU A 89 -3.83 -26.39 5.76
CA LEU A 89 -2.92 -26.46 4.61
C LEU A 89 -3.70 -26.48 3.30
N LEU A 90 -4.78 -27.26 3.22
CA LEU A 90 -5.61 -27.35 2.03
C LEU A 90 -6.23 -25.99 1.68
N LEU A 91 -6.84 -25.32 2.68
CA LEU A 91 -7.49 -24.04 2.47
C LEU A 91 -6.48 -22.93 2.10
N SER A 92 -5.34 -22.91 2.78
CA SER A 92 -4.26 -21.96 2.48
C SER A 92 -3.72 -22.15 1.06
N LYS A 93 -3.59 -23.40 0.60
CA LYS A 93 -3.14 -23.70 -0.76
C LYS A 93 -4.13 -23.19 -1.82
N ASP A 94 -5.42 -23.41 -1.61
CA ASP A 94 -6.44 -22.99 -2.57
C ASP A 94 -6.55 -21.45 -2.65
N ILE A 95 -6.51 -20.78 -1.50
CA ILE A 95 -6.52 -19.31 -1.47
C ILE A 95 -5.23 -18.73 -2.06
N PHE A 96 -4.07 -19.36 -1.84
CA PHE A 96 -2.82 -18.98 -2.48
C PHE A 96 -2.93 -19.02 -4.01
N TRP A 97 -3.42 -20.12 -4.58
CA TRP A 97 -3.57 -20.26 -6.03
C TRP A 97 -4.59 -19.28 -6.61
N THR A 98 -5.64 -18.96 -5.88
CA THR A 98 -6.65 -17.97 -6.30
C THR A 98 -6.13 -16.54 -6.19
N SER A 99 -5.31 -16.20 -5.18
CA SER A 99 -4.78 -14.86 -4.98
C SER A 99 -3.54 -14.57 -5.84
N MET A 100 -2.78 -15.57 -6.24
CA MET A 100 -1.54 -15.39 -7.00
C MET A 100 -1.74 -14.60 -8.31
N PRO A 101 -2.70 -14.95 -9.21
CA PRO A 101 -2.89 -14.17 -10.42
C PRO A 101 -3.32 -12.73 -10.15
N ALA A 102 -4.11 -12.47 -9.12
CA ALA A 102 -4.52 -11.12 -8.74
C ALA A 102 -3.33 -10.28 -8.27
N VAL A 103 -2.43 -10.84 -7.46
CA VAL A 103 -1.21 -10.17 -7.03
C VAL A 103 -0.26 -9.91 -8.20
N CYS A 104 -0.11 -10.87 -9.13
CA CYS A 104 0.70 -10.68 -10.32
C CYS A 104 0.18 -9.55 -11.20
N ILE A 105 -1.12 -9.53 -11.50
CA ILE A 105 -1.75 -8.47 -12.31
C ILE A 105 -1.63 -7.12 -11.60
N GLY A 106 -1.88 -7.08 -10.29
CA GLY A 106 -1.75 -5.86 -9.49
C GLY A 106 -0.32 -5.32 -9.47
N THR A 107 0.67 -6.19 -9.34
CA THR A 107 2.09 -5.80 -9.35
C THR A 107 2.54 -5.28 -10.71
N LEU A 108 2.12 -5.94 -11.81
CA LEU A 108 2.40 -5.48 -13.17
C LEU A 108 1.72 -4.13 -13.45
N GLY A 109 0.47 -3.98 -13.01
CA GLY A 109 -0.24 -2.70 -13.12
C GLY A 109 0.42 -1.59 -12.32
N ALA A 110 0.87 -1.87 -11.10
CA ALA A 110 1.59 -0.90 -10.27
C ALA A 110 2.94 -0.49 -10.90
N TRP A 111 3.68 -1.44 -11.47
CA TRP A 111 4.91 -1.14 -12.19
C TRP A 111 4.65 -0.25 -13.41
N TYR A 112 3.67 -0.60 -14.24
CA TYR A 112 3.34 0.16 -15.44
C TYR A 112 2.86 1.59 -15.11
N LEU A 113 1.93 1.72 -14.17
CA LEU A 113 1.42 3.03 -13.73
C LEU A 113 2.50 3.85 -13.02
N GLY A 114 3.37 3.20 -12.25
CA GLY A 114 4.52 3.83 -11.62
C GLY A 114 5.49 4.42 -12.65
N ALA A 115 5.81 3.67 -13.71
CA ALA A 115 6.65 4.15 -14.81
C ALA A 115 6.03 5.37 -15.49
N LEU A 116 4.74 5.30 -15.87
CA LEU A 116 4.04 6.43 -16.50
C LEU A 116 4.01 7.67 -15.61
N TRP A 117 3.91 7.50 -14.30
CA TRP A 117 3.92 8.60 -13.34
C TRP A 117 5.32 9.22 -13.21
N THR A 118 6.35 8.38 -13.15
CA THR A 118 7.73 8.82 -12.96
C THR A 118 8.25 9.61 -14.15
N ASP A 119 7.83 9.25 -15.39
CA ASP A 119 8.22 9.93 -16.63
C ASP A 119 7.76 11.40 -16.68
N GLN A 120 6.81 11.81 -15.83
CA GLN A 120 6.34 13.20 -15.75
C GLN A 120 7.28 14.11 -14.94
N PHE A 121 8.20 13.54 -14.19
CA PHE A 121 9.15 14.28 -13.35
C PHE A 121 10.52 14.33 -14.00
N SER A 122 11.14 15.51 -14.03
CA SER A 122 12.44 15.77 -14.64
C SER A 122 13.61 15.05 -13.96
N GLU A 123 13.45 14.68 -12.69
CA GLU A 123 14.39 13.85 -11.93
C GLU A 123 13.72 12.51 -11.62
N THR A 124 14.02 11.51 -12.43
CA THR A 124 13.49 10.16 -12.26
C THR A 124 14.25 9.43 -11.16
N ALA A 125 13.62 9.27 -10.00
CA ALA A 125 14.05 8.25 -9.06
C ALA A 125 13.64 6.88 -9.63
N GLU A 126 14.57 6.17 -10.26
CA GLU A 126 14.31 4.82 -10.74
C GLU A 126 14.02 3.92 -9.54
N PHE A 127 12.77 3.46 -9.44
CA PHE A 127 12.42 2.43 -8.47
C PHE A 127 12.85 1.08 -9.01
N PRO A 128 13.90 0.44 -8.48
CA PRO A 128 14.36 -0.83 -8.99
C PRO A 128 13.30 -1.92 -8.79
N ILE A 129 13.22 -2.83 -9.74
CA ILE A 129 12.19 -3.87 -9.84
C ILE A 129 12.05 -4.73 -8.58
N TYR A 130 13.10 -4.85 -7.78
CA TYR A 130 13.07 -5.62 -6.54
C TYR A 130 12.07 -5.09 -5.50
N TYR A 131 11.76 -3.77 -5.49
CA TYR A 131 10.73 -3.22 -4.61
C TYR A 131 9.34 -3.76 -4.95
N TYR A 132 9.02 -3.88 -6.23
CA TYR A 132 7.74 -4.44 -6.67
C TYR A 132 7.62 -5.92 -6.31
N ILE A 133 8.70 -6.69 -6.48
CA ILE A 133 8.76 -8.11 -6.10
C ILE A 133 8.63 -8.24 -4.58
N LEU A 134 9.29 -7.40 -3.80
CA LEU A 134 9.18 -7.39 -2.34
C LEU A 134 7.75 -7.10 -1.88
N ILE A 135 7.09 -6.09 -2.46
CA ILE A 135 5.70 -5.74 -2.15
C ILE A 135 4.76 -6.91 -2.49
N ALA A 136 4.94 -7.54 -3.66
CA ALA A 136 4.16 -8.71 -4.05
C ALA A 136 4.34 -9.87 -3.06
N PHE A 137 5.56 -10.15 -2.64
CA PHE A 137 5.87 -11.19 -1.67
C PHE A 137 5.25 -10.90 -0.29
N VAL A 138 5.40 -9.66 0.21
CA VAL A 138 4.80 -9.22 1.47
C VAL A 138 3.27 -9.30 1.41
N SER A 139 2.66 -8.92 0.28
CA SER A 139 1.22 -9.02 0.08
C SER A 139 0.71 -10.46 0.15
N LEU A 140 1.41 -11.40 -0.50
CA LEU A 140 1.08 -12.82 -0.42
C LEU A 140 1.23 -13.38 1.00
N LEU A 141 2.32 -13.05 1.69
CA LEU A 141 2.51 -13.44 3.09
C LEU A 141 1.39 -12.91 3.99
N PHE A 142 0.97 -11.66 3.76
CA PHE A 142 -0.11 -11.06 4.51
C PHE A 142 -1.45 -11.77 4.27
N ILE A 143 -1.80 -12.09 3.03
CA ILE A 143 -3.02 -12.85 2.68
C ILE A 143 -3.00 -14.21 3.37
N ILE A 144 -1.90 -14.96 3.25
CA ILE A 144 -1.76 -16.28 3.87
C ILE A 144 -1.86 -16.17 5.40
N GLY A 145 -1.21 -15.18 6.01
CA GLY A 145 -1.28 -14.93 7.44
C GLY A 145 -2.71 -14.70 7.93
N CYS A 146 -3.47 -13.86 7.23
CA CYS A 146 -4.88 -13.63 7.54
C CYS A 146 -5.72 -14.91 7.45
N VAL A 147 -5.48 -15.73 6.41
CA VAL A 147 -6.16 -17.01 6.21
C VAL A 147 -5.85 -17.96 7.36
N VAL A 148 -4.58 -18.14 7.68
CA VAL A 148 -4.13 -19.03 8.76
C VAL A 148 -4.73 -18.63 10.10
N ILE A 149 -4.66 -17.35 10.47
CA ILE A 149 -5.20 -16.83 11.74
C ILE A 149 -6.72 -17.09 11.82
N LYS A 150 -7.43 -16.78 10.75
CA LYS A 150 -8.89 -16.93 10.70
C LYS A 150 -9.31 -18.40 10.77
N THR A 151 -8.66 -19.26 9.98
CA THR A 151 -8.98 -20.70 9.93
C THR A 151 -8.58 -21.41 11.20
N TRP A 152 -7.45 -21.04 11.81
CA TRP A 152 -7.03 -21.59 13.10
C TRP A 152 -8.08 -21.33 14.18
N ARG A 153 -8.64 -20.14 14.23
CA ARG A 153 -9.69 -19.78 15.19
C ARG A 153 -10.94 -20.63 15.00
N ILE A 154 -11.37 -20.80 13.74
CA ILE A 154 -12.56 -21.61 13.41
C ILE A 154 -12.32 -23.12 13.63
N ALA A 155 -11.11 -23.61 13.34
CA ALA A 155 -10.76 -25.01 13.56
C ALA A 155 -10.71 -25.39 15.04
N ASN A 156 -10.40 -24.45 15.92
CA ASN A 156 -10.39 -24.63 17.39
C ASN A 156 -11.75 -24.36 18.04
N ASP A 157 -12.70 -23.72 17.34
CA ASP A 157 -14.05 -23.55 17.86
C ASP A 157 -14.77 -24.92 17.95
N ASN A 158 -15.48 -25.11 19.07
CA ASN A 158 -16.13 -26.38 19.43
C ASN A 158 -17.26 -26.69 18.41
N PRO A 159 -17.24 -27.84 17.72
CA PRO A 159 -18.23 -28.17 16.68
C PRO A 159 -19.67 -28.28 17.19
N VAL A 160 -19.85 -28.40 18.51
CA VAL A 160 -21.18 -28.51 19.15
C VAL A 160 -22.02 -27.25 18.98
N ASN A 161 -21.38 -26.06 18.86
CA ASN A 161 -22.11 -24.81 18.72
C ASN A 161 -22.62 -24.55 17.29
N SER A 162 -22.01 -25.15 16.28
CA SER A 162 -22.43 -25.00 14.88
C SER A 162 -23.62 -25.90 14.50
N ILE A 163 -23.89 -26.97 15.27
CA ILE A 163 -25.02 -27.87 15.04
C ILE A 163 -26.30 -27.37 15.72
N LYS A 164 -26.17 -26.49 16.72
CA LYS A 164 -27.30 -25.98 17.51
C LYS A 164 -27.99 -24.73 16.91
N SER A 165 -27.46 -24.21 15.80
CA SER A 165 -27.98 -23.00 15.12
C SER A 165 -28.82 -23.29 13.87
N GLU A 166 -29.21 -24.52 13.63
CA GLU A 166 -30.31 -24.95 12.76
C GLU A 166 -31.49 -25.38 13.67
#